data_5cef018adf29f01cc14510dcca079d79
#
_entry.id   5cef018adf29f01cc14510dcca079d79
#
_cell.length_a   1.000
_cell.length_b   1.000
_cell.length_c   1.000
_cell.angle_alpha   90.00
_cell.angle_beta   90.00
_cell.angle_gamma   90.00
#
_symmetry.space_group_name_H-M   'P 1'
#
loop_
_entity.id
_entity.type
_entity.pdbx_description
1 polymer ?
#
loop_
_entity_poly.entity_id
_entity_poly.type
_entity_poly.pdbx_seq_one_letter_code
_entity_poly.pdbx_strand_id
1 'polypeptide(L)'
;ATRMFFCNGIKSVTMDMIASQLGISKRTLYENFKEKNELLLACLESQEMERRARLEVYFANRKNVIDLLLNVYEDILRFMRNTSPMFFVDMKRHYPRVNDKYENDKECHKQAMVDLLKEGVGEGVIRADINMEIVATLLTFQFELLKKSDQIFNSKYTFTEIFETIFKSFIRGIATPEGVKYTD
;
A
#
# COMPACT_ATOMS: atom_id res chain seq x y z
N ALA A 1 8.34 -14.12 10.11
CA ALA A 1 6.88 -14.18 10.18
C ALA A 1 6.23 -13.35 9.09
N THR A 2 6.54 -12.06 8.98
CA THR A 2 5.92 -11.07 8.07
C THR A 2 5.84 -11.57 6.62
N ARG A 3 6.98 -11.98 6.05
CA ARG A 3 7.04 -12.52 4.68
C ARG A 3 6.14 -13.75 4.49
N MET A 4 6.06 -14.62 5.52
CA MET A 4 5.20 -15.81 5.42
C MET A 4 3.73 -15.42 5.31
N PHE A 5 3.26 -14.47 6.13
CA PHE A 5 1.89 -13.99 6.08
C PHE A 5 1.57 -13.34 4.73
N PHE A 6 2.44 -12.47 4.25
CA PHE A 6 2.21 -11.78 2.98
C PHE A 6 2.24 -12.73 1.78
N CYS A 7 3.24 -13.62 1.68
CA CYS A 7 3.36 -14.49 0.52
C CYS A 7 2.35 -15.64 0.48
N ASN A 8 1.96 -16.19 1.64
CA ASN A 8 1.16 -17.41 1.69
C ASN A 8 -0.29 -17.20 2.16
N GLY A 9 -0.66 -15.96 2.54
CA GLY A 9 -1.91 -15.68 3.23
C GLY A 9 -1.81 -15.96 4.73
N ILE A 10 -2.75 -15.38 5.50
CA ILE A 10 -2.68 -15.45 6.96
C ILE A 10 -3.17 -16.80 7.46
N LYS A 11 -4.27 -17.32 6.91
CA LYS A 11 -4.92 -18.55 7.38
C LYS A 11 -4.01 -19.77 7.25
N SER A 12 -3.31 -19.89 6.13
CA SER A 12 -2.45 -21.05 5.81
C SER A 12 -1.19 -21.15 6.69
N VAL A 13 -0.72 -20.01 7.23
CA VAL A 13 0.49 -19.95 8.06
C VAL A 13 0.15 -20.24 9.52
N THR A 14 0.81 -21.23 10.12
CA THR A 14 0.64 -21.61 11.54
C THR A 14 1.79 -21.12 12.40
N MET A 15 1.56 -21.01 13.71
CA MET A 15 2.63 -20.67 14.68
C MET A 15 3.78 -21.69 14.63
N ASP A 16 3.47 -22.96 14.41
CA ASP A 16 4.47 -24.02 14.29
C ASP A 16 5.35 -23.86 13.05
N MET A 17 4.77 -23.49 11.91
CA MET A 17 5.50 -23.18 10.68
C MET A 17 6.42 -21.97 10.89
N ILE A 18 5.94 -20.96 11.61
CA ILE A 18 6.74 -19.77 11.90
C ILE A 18 7.92 -20.12 12.81
N ALA A 19 7.68 -20.85 13.90
CA ALA A 19 8.75 -21.28 14.81
C ALA A 19 9.81 -22.10 14.07
N SER A 20 9.39 -23.06 13.25
CA SER A 20 10.28 -23.88 12.42
C SER A 20 11.12 -23.02 11.45
N GLN A 21 10.48 -22.09 10.73
CA GLN A 21 11.16 -21.22 9.77
C GLN A 21 12.16 -20.27 10.42
N LEU A 22 11.90 -19.85 11.66
CA LEU A 22 12.80 -18.99 12.44
C LEU A 22 13.89 -19.77 13.19
N GLY A 23 13.83 -21.11 13.20
CA GLY A 23 14.77 -21.95 13.94
C GLY A 23 14.64 -21.81 15.45
N ILE A 24 13.47 -21.42 15.96
CA ILE A 24 13.20 -21.27 17.40
C ILE A 24 12.20 -22.34 17.88
N SER A 25 12.21 -22.59 19.20
CA SER A 25 11.22 -23.49 19.77
C SER A 25 9.81 -22.86 19.72
N LYS A 26 8.78 -23.72 19.59
CA LYS A 26 7.38 -23.32 19.70
C LYS A 26 7.13 -22.60 21.02
N ARG A 27 7.72 -23.06 22.11
CA ARG A 27 7.63 -22.44 23.44
C ARG A 27 8.15 -21.00 23.40
N THR A 28 9.32 -20.75 22.83
CA THR A 28 9.91 -19.40 22.72
C THR A 28 8.98 -18.45 21.94
N LEU A 29 8.34 -18.94 20.86
CA LEU A 29 7.40 -18.13 20.10
C LEU A 29 6.17 -17.76 20.94
N TYR A 30 5.59 -18.73 21.68
CA TYR A 30 4.43 -18.49 22.55
C TYR A 30 4.72 -17.72 23.82
N GLU A 31 5.97 -17.68 24.27
CA GLU A 31 6.41 -16.80 25.36
C GLU A 31 6.38 -15.31 24.94
N ASN A 32 6.58 -15.01 23.65
CA ASN A 32 6.56 -13.65 23.11
C ASN A 32 5.19 -13.23 22.54
N PHE A 33 4.46 -14.17 21.93
CA PHE A 33 3.16 -13.93 21.30
C PHE A 33 2.18 -15.02 21.69
N LYS A 34 1.20 -14.69 22.50
CA LYS A 34 0.22 -15.64 23.04
C LYS A 34 -0.65 -16.28 21.96
N GLU A 35 -0.91 -15.52 20.90
CA GLU A 35 -1.72 -15.96 19.77
C GLU A 35 -1.24 -15.38 18.44
N LYS A 36 -1.69 -15.97 17.33
CA LYS A 36 -1.32 -15.57 15.98
C LYS A 36 -1.74 -14.14 15.65
N ASN A 37 -2.85 -13.65 16.22
CA ASN A 37 -3.33 -12.28 16.02
C ASN A 37 -2.33 -11.25 16.55
N GLU A 38 -1.76 -11.51 17.72
CA GLU A 38 -0.75 -10.64 18.35
C GLU A 38 0.50 -10.56 17.47
N LEU A 39 0.98 -11.71 17.00
CA LEU A 39 2.12 -11.76 16.08
C LEU A 39 1.81 -11.06 14.75
N LEU A 40 0.61 -11.26 14.20
CA LEU A 40 0.18 -10.59 12.97
C LEU A 40 0.17 -9.07 13.13
N LEU A 41 -0.39 -8.55 14.23
CA LEU A 41 -0.39 -7.12 14.53
C LEU A 41 1.03 -6.56 14.61
N ALA A 42 1.93 -7.23 15.34
CA ALA A 42 3.32 -6.82 15.43
C ALA A 42 4.02 -6.81 14.06
N CYS A 43 3.72 -7.80 13.20
CA CYS A 43 4.23 -7.82 11.82
C CYS A 43 3.72 -6.63 10.98
N LEU A 44 2.45 -6.27 11.11
CA LEU A 44 1.86 -5.14 10.40
C LEU A 44 2.40 -3.79 10.91
N GLU A 45 2.56 -3.63 12.22
CA GLU A 45 3.15 -2.45 12.82
C GLU A 45 4.60 -2.25 12.37
N SER A 46 5.39 -3.32 12.33
CA SER A 46 6.76 -3.28 11.80
C SER A 46 6.79 -2.84 10.33
N GLN A 47 5.90 -3.38 9.50
CA GLN A 47 5.81 -2.99 8.08
C GLN A 47 5.37 -1.54 7.91
N GLU A 48 4.46 -1.06 8.74
CA GLU A 48 4.03 0.34 8.71
C GLU A 48 5.17 1.29 9.12
N MET A 49 5.96 0.93 10.13
CA MET A 49 7.16 1.69 10.52
C MET A 49 8.18 1.77 9.37
N GLU A 50 8.46 0.63 8.72
CA GLU A 50 9.37 0.59 7.57
C GLU A 50 8.84 1.43 6.40
N ARG A 51 7.53 1.37 6.14
CA ARG A 51 6.88 2.18 5.10
C ARG A 51 7.01 3.67 5.41
N ARG A 52 6.76 4.10 6.65
CA ARG A 52 6.90 5.50 7.07
C ARG A 52 8.33 5.99 6.89
N ALA A 53 9.31 5.21 7.31
CA ALA A 53 10.73 5.56 7.13
C ALA A 53 11.09 5.73 5.65
N ARG A 54 10.57 4.86 4.75
CA ARG A 54 10.78 5.04 3.29
C ARG A 54 10.10 6.31 2.76
N LEU A 55 8.87 6.59 3.20
CA LEU A 55 8.17 7.83 2.82
C LEU A 55 8.93 9.07 3.23
N GLU A 56 9.49 9.11 4.45
CA GLU A 56 10.33 10.23 4.90
C GLU A 56 11.53 10.44 3.97
N VAL A 57 12.20 9.37 3.55
CA VAL A 57 13.31 9.43 2.57
C VAL A 57 12.82 9.96 1.22
N TYR A 58 11.66 9.52 0.73
CA TYR A 58 11.10 10.03 -0.52
C TYR A 58 10.75 11.51 -0.42
N PHE A 59 10.13 11.94 0.69
CA PHE A 59 9.83 13.35 0.94
C PHE A 59 11.10 14.21 0.98
N ALA A 60 12.15 13.74 1.65
CA ALA A 60 13.41 14.50 1.79
C ALA A 60 14.19 14.65 0.46
N ASN A 61 14.07 13.67 -0.44
CA ASN A 61 14.89 13.60 -1.66
C ASN A 61 14.10 13.88 -2.95
N ARG A 62 12.79 14.17 -2.86
CA ARG A 62 11.95 14.41 -4.05
C ARG A 62 12.37 15.67 -4.82
N LYS A 63 12.26 15.60 -6.13
CA LYS A 63 12.44 16.77 -7.02
C LYS A 63 11.19 17.66 -7.03
N ASN A 64 10.02 17.04 -7.00
CA ASN A 64 8.70 17.66 -6.99
C ASN A 64 7.64 16.63 -6.55
N VAL A 65 6.38 17.06 -6.51
CA VAL A 65 5.25 16.18 -6.10
C VAL A 65 5.06 14.99 -7.04
N ILE A 66 5.27 15.13 -8.34
CA ILE A 66 5.13 13.99 -9.28
C ILE A 66 6.20 12.93 -9.01
N ASP A 67 7.45 13.34 -8.79
CA ASP A 67 8.53 12.42 -8.42
C ASP A 67 8.21 11.67 -7.13
N LEU A 68 7.66 12.35 -6.12
CA LEU A 68 7.18 11.70 -4.89
C LEU A 68 6.06 10.67 -5.16
N LEU A 69 5.04 11.05 -5.95
CA LEU A 69 3.93 10.15 -6.29
C LEU A 69 4.41 8.91 -7.04
N LEU A 70 5.40 9.04 -7.91
CA LEU A 70 6.01 7.91 -8.62
C LEU A 70 6.79 6.99 -7.68
N ASN A 71 7.57 7.55 -6.75
CA ASN A 71 8.30 6.75 -5.75
C ASN A 71 7.34 5.96 -4.84
N VAL A 72 6.27 6.61 -4.39
CA VAL A 72 5.20 5.97 -3.60
C VAL A 72 4.50 4.86 -4.41
N TYR A 73 4.23 5.13 -5.68
CA TYR A 73 3.64 4.15 -6.61
C TYR A 73 4.52 2.90 -6.76
N GLU A 74 5.83 3.07 -6.98
CA GLU A 74 6.77 1.95 -7.09
C GLU A 74 6.84 1.11 -5.79
N ASP A 75 6.76 1.77 -4.64
CA ASP A 75 6.72 1.09 -3.35
C ASP A 75 5.47 0.23 -3.19
N ILE A 76 4.33 0.75 -3.64
CA ILE A 76 3.06 0.02 -3.65
C ILE A 76 3.10 -1.16 -4.61
N LEU A 77 3.61 -0.98 -5.83
CA LEU A 77 3.80 -2.08 -6.78
C LEU A 77 4.68 -3.18 -6.19
N ARG A 78 5.77 -2.81 -5.55
CA ARG A 78 6.68 -3.76 -4.89
C ARG A 78 5.96 -4.53 -3.78
N PHE A 79 5.18 -3.85 -2.96
CA PHE A 79 4.38 -4.47 -1.92
C PHE A 79 3.37 -5.46 -2.52
N MET A 80 2.63 -5.06 -3.55
CA MET A 80 1.61 -5.89 -4.19
C MET A 80 2.20 -7.11 -4.90
N ARG A 81 3.34 -6.98 -5.58
CA ARG A 81 4.05 -8.11 -6.21
C ARG A 81 4.50 -9.17 -5.20
N ASN A 82 4.77 -8.76 -3.96
CA ASN A 82 5.26 -9.63 -2.89
C ASN A 82 4.15 -10.09 -1.93
N THR A 83 2.89 -9.71 -2.20
CA THR A 83 1.76 -10.03 -1.32
C THR A 83 0.73 -10.89 -2.06
N SER A 84 0.44 -12.05 -1.49
CA SER A 84 -0.62 -12.92 -2.00
C SER A 84 -2.00 -12.26 -1.87
N PRO A 85 -2.87 -12.36 -2.87
CA PRO A 85 -4.27 -11.94 -2.76
C PRO A 85 -4.98 -12.54 -1.54
N MET A 86 -4.63 -13.77 -1.18
CA MET A 86 -5.19 -14.45 -0.01
C MET A 86 -4.90 -13.73 1.30
N PHE A 87 -3.81 -12.96 1.39
CA PHE A 87 -3.54 -12.13 2.56
C PHE A 87 -4.68 -11.14 2.83
N PHE A 88 -5.14 -10.42 1.82
CA PHE A 88 -6.22 -9.43 1.94
C PHE A 88 -7.58 -10.11 2.20
N VAL A 89 -7.83 -11.24 1.55
CA VAL A 89 -9.06 -12.05 1.77
C VAL A 89 -9.11 -12.54 3.21
N ASP A 90 -8.01 -13.10 3.70
CA ASP A 90 -7.92 -13.61 5.08
C ASP A 90 -8.05 -12.48 6.10
N MET A 91 -7.39 -11.33 5.86
CA MET A 91 -7.46 -10.16 6.72
C MET A 91 -8.91 -9.72 6.91
N LYS A 92 -9.64 -9.49 5.82
CA LYS A 92 -11.02 -9.04 5.85
C LYS A 92 -11.96 -10.06 6.48
N ARG A 93 -11.79 -11.36 6.17
CA ARG A 93 -12.72 -12.41 6.57
C ARG A 93 -12.51 -12.92 7.99
N HIS A 94 -11.26 -12.99 8.43
CA HIS A 94 -10.89 -13.67 9.66
C HIS A 94 -10.28 -12.75 10.73
N TYR A 95 -9.86 -11.53 10.33
CA TYR A 95 -9.19 -10.57 11.21
C TYR A 95 -9.82 -9.17 11.12
N PRO A 96 -11.16 -9.03 11.29
CA PRO A 96 -11.85 -7.77 11.08
C PRO A 96 -11.31 -6.64 11.96
N ARG A 97 -10.99 -6.89 13.23
CA ARG A 97 -10.41 -5.87 14.12
C ARG A 97 -9.06 -5.33 13.64
N VAL A 98 -8.25 -6.19 13.02
CA VAL A 98 -6.97 -5.80 12.42
C VAL A 98 -7.22 -5.00 11.15
N ASN A 99 -8.16 -5.47 10.34
CA ASN A 99 -8.58 -4.78 9.11
C ASN A 99 -9.13 -3.38 9.42
N ASP A 100 -9.99 -3.24 10.44
CA ASP A 100 -10.59 -1.96 10.83
C ASP A 100 -9.52 -0.94 11.30
N LYS A 101 -8.51 -1.38 12.05
CA LYS A 101 -7.38 -0.52 12.42
C LYS A 101 -6.64 0.01 11.16
N TYR A 102 -6.51 -0.83 10.13
CA TYR A 102 -5.87 -0.47 8.86
C TYR A 102 -6.75 0.43 7.98
N GLU A 103 -8.09 0.33 8.13
CA GLU A 103 -9.07 1.10 7.37
C GLU A 103 -9.34 2.50 7.98
N ASN A 104 -9.13 2.69 9.29
CA ASN A 104 -9.43 3.94 9.98
C ASN A 104 -8.52 5.12 9.60
N ASP A 105 -7.38 4.87 8.97
CA ASP A 105 -6.44 5.91 8.54
C ASP A 105 -6.77 6.56 7.18
N LYS A 106 -7.87 6.16 6.53
CA LYS A 106 -8.21 6.60 5.15
C LYS A 106 -8.44 8.09 5.01
N GLU A 107 -9.16 8.70 5.95
CA GLU A 107 -9.46 10.14 5.86
C GLU A 107 -8.20 10.98 6.05
N CYS A 108 -7.30 10.53 6.95
CA CYS A 108 -5.99 11.15 7.13
C CYS A 108 -5.15 11.05 5.85
N HIS A 109 -5.14 9.89 5.20
CA HIS A 109 -4.43 9.69 3.92
C HIS A 109 -5.01 10.55 2.79
N LYS A 110 -6.33 10.69 2.73
CA LYS A 110 -6.99 11.54 1.73
C LYS A 110 -6.62 13.01 1.93
N GLN A 111 -6.68 13.52 3.18
CA GLN A 111 -6.30 14.90 3.46
C GLN A 111 -4.83 15.17 3.13
N ALA A 112 -3.93 14.27 3.51
CA ALA A 112 -2.51 14.38 3.14
C ALA A 112 -2.29 14.40 1.62
N MET A 113 -3.10 13.62 0.86
CA MET A 113 -3.06 13.65 -0.60
C MET A 113 -3.56 14.98 -1.17
N VAL A 114 -4.63 15.56 -0.62
CA VAL A 114 -5.13 16.89 -1.02
C VAL A 114 -4.04 17.94 -0.82
N ASP A 115 -3.36 17.92 0.32
CA ASP A 115 -2.33 18.90 0.64
C ASP A 115 -1.09 18.74 -0.28
N LEU A 116 -0.74 17.49 -0.60
CA LEU A 116 0.32 17.19 -1.56
C LEU A 116 -0.02 17.69 -2.98
N LEU A 117 -1.27 17.52 -3.43
CA LEU A 117 -1.72 18.03 -4.73
C LEU A 117 -1.67 19.56 -4.78
N LYS A 118 -2.07 20.25 -3.70
CA LYS A 118 -1.93 21.72 -3.60
C LYS A 118 -0.47 22.17 -3.71
N GLU A 119 0.43 21.45 -3.06
CA GLU A 119 1.87 21.71 -3.18
C GLU A 119 2.33 21.56 -4.63
N GLY A 120 1.92 20.50 -5.33
CA GLY A 120 2.26 20.28 -6.74
C GLY A 120 1.71 21.34 -7.69
N VAL A 121 0.57 21.98 -7.35
CA VAL A 121 0.09 23.17 -8.07
C VAL A 121 1.02 24.35 -7.83
N GLY A 122 1.47 24.57 -6.59
CA GLY A 122 2.46 25.60 -6.24
C GLY A 122 3.81 25.40 -6.94
N GLU A 123 4.22 24.14 -7.15
CA GLU A 123 5.42 23.78 -7.92
C GLU A 123 5.24 23.90 -9.45
N GLY A 124 4.01 24.11 -9.92
CA GLY A 124 3.69 24.20 -11.35
C GLY A 124 3.67 22.84 -12.08
N VAL A 125 3.73 21.72 -11.38
CA VAL A 125 3.75 20.37 -11.97
C VAL A 125 2.36 19.71 -12.00
N ILE A 126 1.43 20.17 -11.16
CA ILE A 126 0.02 19.74 -11.13
C ILE A 126 -0.87 20.87 -11.62
N ARG A 127 -1.93 20.52 -12.37
CA ARG A 127 -2.91 21.46 -12.93
C ARG A 127 -3.76 22.10 -11.82
N ALA A 128 -3.97 23.42 -11.91
CA ALA A 128 -4.78 24.17 -10.95
C ALA A 128 -6.30 24.08 -11.22
N ASP A 129 -6.72 23.62 -12.42
CA ASP A 129 -8.12 23.54 -12.86
C ASP A 129 -8.81 22.23 -12.44
N ILE A 130 -8.14 21.38 -11.66
CA ILE A 130 -8.69 20.11 -11.18
C ILE A 130 -9.35 20.27 -9.80
N ASN A 131 -10.37 19.46 -9.53
CA ASN A 131 -10.89 19.33 -8.17
C ASN A 131 -10.02 18.36 -7.35
N MET A 132 -9.18 18.92 -6.47
CA MET A 132 -8.18 18.16 -5.71
C MET A 132 -8.78 17.13 -4.76
N GLU A 133 -9.97 17.40 -4.20
CA GLU A 133 -10.65 16.44 -3.32
C GLU A 133 -11.15 15.22 -4.10
N ILE A 134 -11.72 15.43 -5.29
CA ILE A 134 -12.15 14.35 -6.17
C ILE A 134 -10.91 13.54 -6.62
N VAL A 135 -9.85 14.23 -7.02
CA VAL A 135 -8.59 13.60 -7.45
C VAL A 135 -7.97 12.78 -6.33
N ALA A 136 -7.85 13.33 -5.12
CA ALA A 136 -7.35 12.62 -3.95
C ALA A 136 -8.22 11.39 -3.62
N THR A 137 -9.55 11.54 -3.70
CA THR A 137 -10.49 10.43 -3.50
C THR A 137 -10.27 9.31 -4.53
N LEU A 138 -10.12 9.66 -5.81
CA LEU A 138 -9.88 8.68 -6.87
C LEU A 138 -8.53 7.96 -6.71
N LEU A 139 -7.46 8.68 -6.35
CA LEU A 139 -6.15 8.08 -6.07
C LEU A 139 -6.21 7.09 -4.92
N THR A 140 -6.86 7.47 -3.81
CA THR A 140 -7.02 6.58 -2.67
C THR A 140 -7.95 5.40 -2.97
N PHE A 141 -9.01 5.61 -3.76
CA PHE A 141 -9.97 4.58 -4.13
C PHE A 141 -9.40 3.53 -5.09
N GLN A 142 -8.47 3.88 -5.95
CA GLN A 142 -7.77 2.91 -6.82
C GLN A 142 -7.16 1.76 -6.01
N PHE A 143 -6.56 2.05 -4.85
CA PHE A 143 -6.01 1.02 -3.97
C PHE A 143 -7.08 0.09 -3.39
N GLU A 144 -8.26 0.63 -3.09
CA GLU A 144 -9.38 -0.16 -2.57
C GLU A 144 -9.98 -1.11 -3.62
N LEU A 145 -10.13 -0.63 -4.85
CA LEU A 145 -10.56 -1.48 -5.96
C LEU A 145 -9.63 -2.69 -6.12
N LEU A 146 -8.34 -2.46 -5.97
CA LEU A 146 -7.32 -3.49 -6.13
C LEU A 146 -7.37 -4.54 -5.02
N LYS A 147 -7.66 -4.14 -3.78
CA LYS A 147 -7.84 -5.07 -2.64
C LYS A 147 -9.12 -5.90 -2.74
N LYS A 148 -10.15 -5.41 -3.43
CA LYS A 148 -11.49 -6.01 -3.46
C LYS A 148 -11.77 -6.90 -4.67
N SER A 149 -10.89 -6.93 -5.66
CA SER A 149 -11.25 -7.48 -6.96
C SER A 149 -10.76 -8.93 -7.16
N ASP A 150 -11.50 -9.89 -6.60
CA ASP A 150 -11.46 -11.28 -7.09
C ASP A 150 -11.71 -11.34 -8.63
N GLN A 151 -12.40 -10.34 -9.19
CA GLN A 151 -12.70 -10.22 -10.62
C GLN A 151 -11.51 -9.78 -11.47
N ILE A 152 -10.56 -9.00 -10.93
CA ILE A 152 -9.37 -8.56 -11.65
C ILE A 152 -8.41 -9.74 -11.89
N PHE A 153 -8.35 -10.70 -10.96
CA PHE A 153 -7.49 -11.88 -11.09
C PHE A 153 -7.97 -12.88 -12.16
N ASN A 154 -9.20 -12.77 -12.63
CA ASN A 154 -9.75 -13.55 -13.74
C ASN A 154 -9.65 -12.83 -15.10
N SER A 155 -9.01 -11.67 -15.16
CA SER A 155 -8.86 -10.90 -16.38
C SER A 155 -7.67 -11.37 -17.22
N LYS A 156 -7.67 -11.00 -18.51
CA LYS A 156 -6.55 -11.20 -19.44
C LYS A 156 -5.25 -10.52 -18.98
N TYR A 157 -5.38 -9.51 -18.11
CA TYR A 157 -4.28 -8.65 -17.65
C TYR A 157 -3.92 -8.93 -16.22
N THR A 158 -2.64 -8.82 -15.91
CA THR A 158 -2.16 -8.90 -14.52
C THR A 158 -2.58 -7.67 -13.73
N PHE A 159 -2.68 -7.85 -12.42
CA PHE A 159 -2.89 -6.76 -11.49
C PHE A 159 -1.92 -5.59 -11.73
N THR A 160 -0.64 -5.90 -11.91
CA THR A 160 0.43 -4.91 -12.13
C THR A 160 0.17 -4.08 -13.38
N GLU A 161 -0.19 -4.72 -14.50
CA GLU A 161 -0.49 -4.04 -15.77
C GLU A 161 -1.69 -3.10 -15.63
N ILE A 162 -2.75 -3.55 -14.96
CA ILE A 162 -3.95 -2.73 -14.72
C ILE A 162 -3.60 -1.52 -13.86
N PHE A 163 -2.93 -1.74 -12.74
CA PHE A 163 -2.58 -0.67 -11.80
C PHE A 163 -1.63 0.35 -12.44
N GLU A 164 -0.60 -0.13 -13.13
CA GLU A 164 0.35 0.72 -13.84
C GLU A 164 -0.35 1.59 -14.89
N THR A 165 -1.23 0.99 -15.69
CA THR A 165 -1.98 1.70 -16.73
C THR A 165 -2.87 2.79 -16.12
N ILE A 166 -3.63 2.46 -15.07
CA ILE A 166 -4.52 3.41 -14.40
C ILE A 166 -3.70 4.54 -13.78
N PHE A 167 -2.66 4.21 -13.02
CA PHE A 167 -1.86 5.21 -12.30
C PHE A 167 -1.15 6.16 -13.27
N LYS A 168 -0.45 5.63 -14.28
CA LYS A 168 0.25 6.48 -15.27
C LYS A 168 -0.70 7.37 -16.06
N SER A 169 -1.84 6.83 -16.49
CA SER A 169 -2.86 7.63 -17.18
C SER A 169 -3.42 8.74 -16.29
N PHE A 170 -3.63 8.41 -15.01
CA PHE A 170 -4.16 9.36 -14.04
C PHE A 170 -3.14 10.49 -13.75
N ILE A 171 -1.89 10.15 -13.47
CA ILE A 171 -0.84 11.15 -13.21
C ILE A 171 -0.65 12.07 -14.41
N ARG A 172 -0.60 11.52 -15.63
CA ARG A 172 -0.53 12.35 -16.86
C ARG A 172 -1.74 13.24 -17.03
N GLY A 173 -2.93 12.81 -16.62
CA GLY A 173 -4.17 13.58 -16.68
C GLY A 173 -4.21 14.80 -15.74
N ILE A 174 -3.55 14.72 -14.60
CA ILE A 174 -3.48 15.81 -13.62
C ILE A 174 -2.22 16.67 -13.73
N ALA A 175 -1.20 16.20 -14.46
CA ALA A 175 0.05 16.91 -14.64
C ALA A 175 -0.09 18.08 -15.62
N THR A 176 0.69 19.16 -15.40
CA THR A 176 0.93 20.20 -16.40
C THR A 176 1.88 19.66 -17.50
N PRO A 177 2.07 20.38 -18.64
CA PRO A 177 3.11 20.01 -19.61
C PRO A 177 4.52 19.92 -19.00
N GLU A 178 4.83 20.73 -17.99
CA GLU A 178 6.08 20.63 -17.23
C GLU A 178 6.10 19.35 -16.37
N GLY A 179 5.00 19.05 -15.68
CA GLY A 179 4.87 17.87 -14.85
C GLY A 179 4.96 16.56 -15.63
N VAL A 180 4.45 16.51 -16.86
CA VAL A 180 4.54 15.32 -17.74
C VAL A 180 5.98 14.91 -18.00
N LYS A 181 6.94 15.82 -18.04
CA LYS A 181 8.37 15.50 -18.24
C LYS A 181 8.96 14.58 -17.16
N TYR A 182 8.33 14.51 -16.01
CA TYR A 182 8.73 13.65 -14.89
C TYR A 182 8.03 12.28 -14.89
N THR A 183 7.10 12.03 -15.83
CA THR A 183 6.31 10.78 -15.87
C THR A 183 6.87 9.70 -16.79
N ASP A 184 7.95 9.99 -17.52
CA ASP A 184 8.63 9.10 -18.46
C ASP A 184 9.88 8.39 -17.81
#